data_f4e3d5995c038fcc3e9f87ec517b3ac8
#
_entry.id   f4e3d5995c038fcc3e9f87ec517b3ac8
#
_cell.length_a   1.000
_cell.length_b   1.000
_cell.length_c   1.000
_cell.angle_alpha   90.00
_cell.angle_beta   90.00
_cell.angle_gamma   90.00
#
_symmetry.space_group_name_H-M   'P 1'
#
loop_
_entity.id
_entity.type
_entity.pdbx_description
1 polymer ?
#
loop_
_entity_poly.entity_id
_entity_poly.type
_entity_poly.pdbx_seq_one_letter_code
_entity_poly.pdbx_strand_id
1 'polypeptide(L)'
;MMTRHRLWICVSVVVVLFVLLLTACGAHTPSGPETFSGELAYTWVTRQCDLGYRITGTEANRKGGDMIIEELRAQGWEVYEQTFTYMDTPVRNILAWKGESAGGAVLVGAHYDTRRSADQEDPSQPVMGANDGASGVAVLLELARSLSWDTKTRRIYLAFFDAEDNGRLDGWDWIVGSSYMAQHWGEAGESPLEAMVLVDMIGDADQQVYYERNSDPALSQTLWGIAAELGYGDRIISEYRHAMLDDHIPFLQMGVPAVDMIDFDYPYWHTTQDTPDKVSAESLEAVGRTLEVWLESQRH
;
A
#
# COMPACT_ATOMS: atom_id res chain seq x y z
N MET A 1 -70.50 -16.58 24.82
CA MET A 1 -69.73 -17.59 24.10
C MET A 1 -69.02 -17.02 22.90
N MET A 2 -68.34 -15.86 23.06
CA MET A 2 -67.71 -15.06 21.95
C MET A 2 -66.37 -14.43 22.32
N THR A 3 -65.50 -15.13 23.06
CA THR A 3 -64.21 -14.54 23.48
C THR A 3 -62.99 -15.41 23.22
N ARG A 4 -63.14 -16.67 22.76
CA ARG A 4 -61.98 -17.57 22.51
C ARG A 4 -61.38 -17.50 21.11
N HIS A 5 -62.18 -17.15 20.07
CA HIS A 5 -61.67 -17.06 18.70
C HIS A 5 -60.86 -15.80 18.36
N ARG A 6 -61.09 -14.69 19.04
CA ARG A 6 -60.31 -13.46 18.82
C ARG A 6 -58.88 -13.53 19.40
N LEU A 7 -58.66 -14.32 20.45
CA LEU A 7 -57.37 -14.46 21.09
C LEU A 7 -56.37 -15.28 20.24
N TRP A 8 -56.88 -16.29 19.49
CA TRP A 8 -56.07 -17.11 18.62
C TRP A 8 -55.63 -16.40 17.36
N ILE A 9 -56.42 -15.52 16.82
CA ILE A 9 -56.07 -14.73 15.61
C ILE A 9 -54.98 -13.72 15.95
N CYS A 10 -55.02 -13.08 17.13
CA CYS A 10 -54.00 -12.13 17.56
C CYS A 10 -52.66 -12.82 17.83
N VAL A 11 -52.64 -14.03 18.42
CA VAL A 11 -51.40 -14.79 18.67
C VAL A 11 -50.77 -15.27 17.38
N SER A 12 -51.59 -15.73 16.41
CA SER A 12 -51.08 -16.18 15.10
C SER A 12 -50.47 -15.04 14.26
N VAL A 13 -51.06 -13.84 14.32
CA VAL A 13 -50.53 -12.67 13.60
C VAL A 13 -49.23 -12.16 14.23
N VAL A 14 -49.09 -12.19 15.57
CA VAL A 14 -47.85 -11.80 16.24
C VAL A 14 -46.73 -12.79 16.00
N VAL A 15 -47.02 -14.09 15.94
CA VAL A 15 -45.98 -15.13 15.63
C VAL A 15 -45.54 -15.04 14.17
N VAL A 16 -46.43 -14.75 13.21
CA VAL A 16 -46.05 -14.56 11.79
C VAL A 16 -45.26 -13.29 11.60
N LEU A 17 -45.57 -12.19 12.30
CA LEU A 17 -44.77 -10.97 12.29
C LEU A 17 -43.37 -11.14 12.93
N PHE A 18 -43.25 -11.97 13.99
CA PHE A 18 -41.96 -12.26 14.63
C PHE A 18 -41.08 -13.19 13.77
N VAL A 19 -41.66 -14.13 13.02
CA VAL A 19 -40.93 -14.98 12.07
C VAL A 19 -40.48 -14.18 10.83
N LEU A 20 -41.25 -13.20 10.38
CA LEU A 20 -40.86 -12.31 9.27
C LEU A 20 -39.77 -11.30 9.67
N LEU A 21 -39.64 -10.95 10.96
CA LEU A 21 -38.55 -10.10 11.46
C LEU A 21 -37.21 -10.86 11.65
N LEU A 22 -37.24 -12.18 11.81
CA LEU A 22 -36.06 -13.02 11.96
C LEU A 22 -35.44 -13.47 10.62
N THR A 23 -36.15 -13.31 9.50
CA THR A 23 -35.63 -13.62 8.16
C THR A 23 -34.98 -12.42 7.45
N ALA A 24 -34.95 -11.23 8.11
CA ALA A 24 -34.25 -10.05 7.62
C ALA A 24 -32.80 -9.94 8.13
N CYS A 25 -32.23 -10.98 8.77
CA CYS A 25 -30.78 -11.16 8.82
C CYS A 25 -30.35 -11.55 7.40
N GLY A 26 -29.99 -10.53 6.62
CA GLY A 26 -29.48 -10.71 5.28
C GLY A 26 -28.37 -11.77 5.30
N ALA A 27 -28.59 -12.87 4.60
CA ALA A 27 -27.50 -13.70 4.17
C ALA A 27 -26.54 -12.75 3.43
N HIS A 28 -25.39 -12.49 4.00
CA HIS A 28 -24.25 -11.96 3.27
C HIS A 28 -24.02 -13.00 2.16
N THR A 29 -24.53 -12.75 0.97
CA THR A 29 -24.02 -13.44 -0.21
C THR A 29 -22.54 -13.12 -0.22
N PRO A 30 -21.64 -14.11 -0.29
CA PRO A 30 -20.26 -13.80 -0.55
C PRO A 30 -20.26 -12.97 -1.84
N SER A 31 -19.92 -11.69 -1.73
CA SER A 31 -19.55 -10.87 -2.87
C SER A 31 -18.50 -11.66 -3.64
N GLY A 32 -18.54 -11.62 -4.98
CA GLY A 32 -17.45 -12.18 -5.80
C GLY A 32 -16.09 -11.66 -5.30
N PRO A 33 -14.97 -12.11 -5.85
CA PRO A 33 -13.67 -11.70 -5.38
C PRO A 33 -13.66 -10.17 -5.24
N GLU A 34 -13.31 -9.70 -4.04
CA GLU A 34 -13.28 -8.27 -3.74
C GLU A 34 -12.16 -7.66 -4.58
N THR A 35 -12.50 -6.73 -5.47
CA THR A 35 -11.52 -6.03 -6.31
C THR A 35 -10.94 -4.84 -5.55
N PHE A 36 -9.75 -4.39 -5.95
CA PHE A 36 -9.14 -3.16 -5.42
C PHE A 36 -10.08 -1.96 -5.55
N SER A 37 -10.14 -1.14 -4.52
CA SER A 37 -10.96 0.08 -4.46
C SER A 37 -10.11 1.29 -4.09
N GLY A 38 -10.03 2.26 -5.01
CA GLY A 38 -9.36 3.54 -4.75
C GLY A 38 -9.98 4.31 -3.58
N GLU A 39 -11.28 4.25 -3.39
CA GLU A 39 -11.98 4.88 -2.27
C GLU A 39 -11.55 4.29 -0.91
N LEU A 40 -11.41 2.96 -0.83
CA LEU A 40 -10.91 2.32 0.38
C LEU A 40 -9.43 2.64 0.60
N ALA A 41 -8.61 2.65 -0.46
CA ALA A 41 -7.22 3.09 -0.38
C ALA A 41 -7.13 4.54 0.14
N TYR A 42 -7.96 5.46 -0.36
CA TYR A 42 -7.97 6.85 0.11
C TYR A 42 -8.30 6.97 1.62
N THR A 43 -9.12 6.07 2.16
CA THR A 43 -9.36 6.07 3.62
C THR A 43 -8.08 5.77 4.41
N TRP A 44 -7.17 4.96 3.85
CA TRP A 44 -5.87 4.68 4.47
C TRP A 44 -4.93 5.89 4.42
N VAL A 45 -4.95 6.69 3.36
CA VAL A 45 -4.21 7.97 3.31
C VAL A 45 -4.66 8.86 4.46
N THR A 46 -5.97 9.07 4.60
CA THR A 46 -6.54 9.92 5.65
C THR A 46 -6.17 9.43 7.05
N ARG A 47 -6.32 8.12 7.30
CA ARG A 47 -5.99 7.52 8.61
C ARG A 47 -4.53 7.66 8.98
N GLN A 48 -3.61 7.59 8.02
CA GLN A 48 -2.18 7.83 8.24
C GLN A 48 -1.91 9.29 8.59
N CYS A 49 -2.52 10.23 7.86
CA CYS A 49 -2.38 11.66 8.11
C CYS A 49 -2.96 12.07 9.48
N ASP A 50 -4.03 11.42 9.93
CA ASP A 50 -4.64 11.66 11.26
C ASP A 50 -3.68 11.30 12.43
N LEU A 51 -2.66 10.47 12.19
CA LEU A 51 -1.60 10.19 13.17
C LEU A 51 -0.61 11.37 13.32
N GLY A 52 -0.63 12.30 12.38
CA GLY A 52 0.32 13.40 12.27
C GLY A 52 1.58 13.05 11.47
N TYR A 53 2.64 13.79 11.69
CA TYR A 53 3.92 13.66 10.97
C TYR A 53 4.64 12.37 11.38
N ARG A 54 4.72 11.41 10.46
CA ARG A 54 5.29 10.06 10.70
C ARG A 54 6.81 10.04 10.54
N ILE A 55 7.46 11.06 11.04
CA ILE A 55 8.92 11.20 10.99
C ILE A 55 9.57 10.01 11.70
N THR A 56 10.55 9.36 11.08
CA THR A 56 11.29 8.22 11.64
C THR A 56 11.70 8.42 13.08
N GLY A 57 11.46 7.42 13.93
CA GLY A 57 11.79 7.44 15.35
C GLY A 57 10.79 8.17 16.25
N THR A 58 9.76 8.83 15.71
CA THR A 58 8.71 9.49 16.49
C THR A 58 7.59 8.54 16.92
N GLU A 59 6.74 8.98 17.84
CA GLU A 59 5.58 8.19 18.24
C GLU A 59 4.55 8.07 17.11
N ALA A 60 4.38 9.08 16.26
CA ALA A 60 3.48 9.01 15.11
C ALA A 60 3.96 7.97 14.08
N ASN A 61 5.27 7.90 13.78
CA ASN A 61 5.85 6.87 12.95
C ASN A 61 5.63 5.47 13.56
N ARG A 62 5.91 5.30 14.86
CA ARG A 62 5.66 4.02 15.56
C ARG A 62 4.18 3.59 15.44
N LYS A 63 3.23 4.52 15.67
CA LYS A 63 1.79 4.26 15.54
C LYS A 63 1.40 3.93 14.10
N GLY A 64 2.01 4.59 13.12
CA GLY A 64 1.82 4.27 11.69
C GLY A 64 2.21 2.82 11.39
N GLY A 65 3.40 2.41 11.82
CA GLY A 65 3.82 1.02 11.67
C GLY A 65 2.94 0.03 12.44
N ASP A 66 2.51 0.35 13.68
CA ASP A 66 1.58 -0.51 14.44
C ASP A 66 0.25 -0.69 13.70
N MET A 67 -0.32 0.37 13.13
CA MET A 67 -1.55 0.34 12.32
C MET A 67 -1.39 -0.55 11.08
N ILE A 68 -0.27 -0.44 10.37
CA ILE A 68 0.05 -1.29 9.21
C ILE A 68 0.08 -2.77 9.64
N ILE A 69 0.79 -3.09 10.71
CA ILE A 69 0.92 -4.46 11.24
C ILE A 69 -0.43 -5.04 11.65
N GLU A 70 -1.24 -4.27 12.38
CA GLU A 70 -2.57 -4.68 12.84
C GLU A 70 -3.48 -5.02 11.66
N GLU A 71 -3.49 -4.17 10.62
CA GLU A 71 -4.31 -4.40 9.43
C GLU A 71 -3.86 -5.63 8.64
N LEU A 72 -2.56 -5.78 8.38
CA LEU A 72 -2.02 -6.93 7.67
C LEU A 72 -2.34 -8.25 8.38
N ARG A 73 -2.18 -8.29 9.71
CA ARG A 73 -2.53 -9.46 10.52
C ARG A 73 -4.04 -9.74 10.50
N ALA A 74 -4.87 -8.71 10.53
CA ALA A 74 -6.33 -8.85 10.43
C ALA A 74 -6.76 -9.45 9.08
N GLN A 75 -6.01 -9.15 7.99
CA GLN A 75 -6.20 -9.72 6.67
C GLN A 75 -5.52 -11.10 6.49
N GLY A 76 -4.92 -11.66 7.55
CA GLY A 76 -4.30 -12.99 7.56
C GLY A 76 -2.95 -13.05 6.84
N TRP A 77 -2.21 -11.95 6.82
CA TRP A 77 -0.82 -11.92 6.39
C TRP A 77 0.12 -12.28 7.55
N GLU A 78 1.18 -13.03 7.25
CA GLU A 78 2.31 -13.16 8.16
C GLU A 78 3.10 -11.86 8.15
N VAL A 79 3.62 -11.43 9.31
CA VAL A 79 4.30 -10.14 9.45
C VAL A 79 5.59 -10.30 10.24
N TYR A 80 6.69 -9.81 9.68
CA TYR A 80 8.00 -9.67 10.31
C TYR A 80 8.35 -8.20 10.50
N GLU A 81 8.85 -7.84 11.67
CA GLU A 81 9.32 -6.51 12.02
C GLU A 81 10.86 -6.51 12.02
N GLN A 82 11.47 -5.85 11.04
CA GLN A 82 12.91 -5.71 10.95
C GLN A 82 13.34 -4.42 11.64
N THR A 83 13.91 -4.52 12.84
CA THR A 83 14.31 -3.37 13.67
C THR A 83 15.81 -3.19 13.69
N PHE A 84 16.26 -1.96 13.57
CA PHE A 84 17.67 -1.58 13.67
C PHE A 84 17.81 -0.14 14.19
N THR A 85 19.03 0.33 14.35
CA THR A 85 19.32 1.72 14.76
C THR A 85 20.16 2.39 13.68
N TYR A 86 19.76 3.58 13.26
CA TYR A 86 20.52 4.42 12.35
C TYR A 86 20.68 5.81 12.96
N MET A 87 21.94 6.31 13.09
CA MET A 87 22.28 7.59 13.71
C MET A 87 21.55 7.81 15.06
N ASP A 88 21.65 6.84 15.96
CA ASP A 88 20.99 6.79 17.28
C ASP A 88 19.45 6.82 17.25
N THR A 89 18.83 6.71 16.08
CA THR A 89 17.38 6.68 15.91
C THR A 89 16.91 5.25 15.66
N PRO A 90 15.87 4.75 16.37
CA PRO A 90 15.27 3.46 16.08
C PRO A 90 14.53 3.52 14.74
N VAL A 91 14.78 2.53 13.90
CA VAL A 91 14.17 2.34 12.58
C VAL A 91 13.48 0.98 12.54
N ARG A 92 12.33 0.89 11.88
CA ARG A 92 11.55 -0.35 11.80
C ARG A 92 10.93 -0.55 10.42
N ASN A 93 11.53 -1.41 9.62
CA ASN A 93 10.85 -1.92 8.42
C ASN A 93 9.80 -2.98 8.79
N ILE A 94 8.77 -3.09 7.97
CA ILE A 94 7.74 -4.12 8.11
C ILE A 94 7.72 -4.93 6.81
N LEU A 95 7.82 -6.26 6.92
CA LEU A 95 7.68 -7.17 5.80
C LEU A 95 6.51 -8.11 6.06
N ALA A 96 5.53 -8.09 5.18
CA ALA A 96 4.40 -9.01 5.25
C ALA A 96 4.42 -9.98 4.06
N TRP A 97 3.90 -11.20 4.25
CA TRP A 97 3.81 -12.16 3.14
C TRP A 97 2.61 -13.07 3.23
N LYS A 98 2.22 -13.57 2.08
CA LYS A 98 1.20 -14.59 1.90
C LYS A 98 1.56 -15.47 0.71
N GLY A 99 1.03 -16.70 0.65
CA GLY A 99 1.32 -17.66 -0.41
C GLY A 99 2.47 -18.63 -0.08
N GLU A 100 2.70 -19.57 -0.99
CA GLU A 100 3.70 -20.64 -0.79
C GLU A 100 5.11 -20.19 -1.16
N SER A 101 6.11 -20.72 -0.45
CA SER A 101 7.53 -20.40 -0.70
C SER A 101 8.18 -21.25 -1.82
N ALA A 102 7.44 -22.21 -2.39
CA ALA A 102 7.97 -23.09 -3.43
C ALA A 102 8.04 -22.37 -4.78
N GLY A 103 9.18 -21.82 -5.10
CA GLY A 103 9.44 -21.02 -6.29
C GLY A 103 9.95 -19.63 -5.93
N GLY A 104 10.02 -18.72 -6.90
CA GLY A 104 10.37 -17.33 -6.64
C GLY A 104 9.24 -16.56 -5.98
N ALA A 105 9.55 -15.37 -5.53
CA ALA A 105 8.59 -14.45 -4.92
C ALA A 105 8.62 -13.10 -5.62
N VAL A 106 7.54 -12.33 -5.48
CA VAL A 106 7.50 -10.93 -5.89
C VAL A 106 7.29 -10.03 -4.68
N LEU A 107 7.83 -8.82 -4.73
CA LEU A 107 7.75 -7.82 -3.69
C LEU A 107 7.06 -6.57 -4.24
N VAL A 108 6.12 -6.00 -3.49
CA VAL A 108 5.66 -4.62 -3.67
C VAL A 108 6.04 -3.83 -2.42
N GLY A 109 6.66 -2.67 -2.60
CA GLY A 109 7.16 -1.84 -1.50
C GLY A 109 6.65 -0.41 -1.54
N ALA A 110 6.61 0.23 -0.38
CA ALA A 110 6.38 1.65 -0.19
C ALA A 110 7.05 2.11 1.11
N HIS A 111 7.52 3.36 1.19
CA HIS A 111 7.93 3.92 2.48
C HIS A 111 6.72 4.42 3.28
N TYR A 112 6.84 4.48 4.61
CA TYR A 112 5.74 4.94 5.48
C TYR A 112 6.11 6.10 6.40
N ASP A 113 7.40 6.44 6.47
CA ASP A 113 7.85 7.64 7.16
C ASP A 113 7.54 8.91 6.35
N THR A 114 7.76 10.06 6.94
CA THR A 114 7.59 11.36 6.29
C THR A 114 8.76 12.28 6.60
N ARG A 115 9.00 13.20 5.68
CA ARG A 115 10.07 14.17 5.78
C ARG A 115 9.89 15.11 6.95
N ARG A 116 10.95 15.28 7.75
CA ARG A 116 10.93 16.18 8.93
C ARG A 116 11.09 17.65 8.59
N SER A 117 11.32 18.01 7.32
CA SER A 117 11.58 19.36 6.87
C SER A 117 10.96 19.60 5.50
N ALA A 118 10.02 20.54 5.37
CA ALA A 118 9.45 20.96 4.09
C ALA A 118 10.44 21.83 3.32
N ASP A 119 11.58 21.25 2.92
CA ASP A 119 12.76 21.95 2.40
C ASP A 119 12.56 22.52 0.99
N GLN A 120 11.43 22.25 0.32
CA GLN A 120 11.05 22.93 -0.91
C GLN A 120 10.17 24.18 -0.68
N GLU A 121 9.78 24.47 0.58
CA GLU A 121 8.90 25.61 0.91
C GLU A 121 9.36 26.28 2.21
N ASP A 122 9.12 25.65 3.36
CA ASP A 122 9.50 26.14 4.69
C ASP A 122 10.25 25.06 5.50
N PRO A 123 11.59 25.09 5.50
CA PRO A 123 12.39 24.06 6.18
C PRO A 123 12.17 23.97 7.70
N SER A 124 11.46 24.92 8.31
CA SER A 124 11.13 24.89 9.74
C SER A 124 9.91 24.04 10.06
N GLN A 125 9.16 23.63 9.05
CA GLN A 125 7.94 22.81 9.16
C GLN A 125 8.17 21.39 8.66
N PRO A 126 7.53 20.39 9.23
CA PRO A 126 7.53 19.03 8.71
C PRO A 126 6.52 18.86 7.55
N VAL A 127 6.67 17.78 6.78
CA VAL A 127 5.75 17.37 5.71
C VAL A 127 4.71 16.40 6.26
N MET A 128 3.43 16.56 5.88
CA MET A 128 2.36 15.64 6.29
C MET A 128 2.49 14.29 5.56
N GLY A 129 2.98 14.30 4.34
CA GLY A 129 3.23 13.11 3.56
C GLY A 129 1.95 12.35 3.19
N ALA A 130 0.97 13.04 2.62
CA ALA A 130 -0.26 12.41 2.18
C ALA A 130 -0.08 11.65 0.86
N ASN A 131 0.71 12.21 -0.06
CA ASN A 131 1.14 11.52 -1.26
C ASN A 131 2.50 10.85 -1.01
N ASP A 132 3.43 11.59 -0.43
CA ASP A 132 4.79 11.20 -0.12
C ASP A 132 4.84 10.36 1.17
N GLY A 133 4.81 9.06 0.96
CA GLY A 133 4.70 7.92 1.82
C GLY A 133 3.29 7.36 1.97
N ALA A 134 2.26 8.15 2.30
CA ALA A 134 0.97 7.56 2.64
C ALA A 134 0.20 6.98 1.44
N SER A 135 0.39 7.48 0.22
CA SER A 135 -0.29 6.97 -0.98
C SER A 135 0.15 5.54 -1.31
N GLY A 136 1.46 5.27 -1.30
CA GLY A 136 2.01 3.94 -1.52
C GLY A 136 1.55 2.93 -0.48
N VAL A 137 1.67 3.27 0.82
CA VAL A 137 1.17 2.44 1.93
C VAL A 137 -0.31 2.14 1.77
N ALA A 138 -1.12 3.12 1.38
CA ALA A 138 -2.56 2.94 1.19
C ALA A 138 -2.88 1.92 0.10
N VAL A 139 -2.15 1.95 -1.02
CA VAL A 139 -2.27 0.95 -2.08
C VAL A 139 -1.88 -0.43 -1.59
N LEU A 140 -0.78 -0.58 -0.84
CA LEU A 140 -0.36 -1.87 -0.32
C LEU A 140 -1.38 -2.47 0.66
N LEU A 141 -1.96 -1.67 1.56
CA LEU A 141 -2.97 -2.14 2.51
C LEU A 141 -4.27 -2.56 1.80
N GLU A 142 -4.68 -1.83 0.76
CA GLU A 142 -5.85 -2.21 -0.02
C GLU A 142 -5.58 -3.45 -0.89
N LEU A 143 -4.38 -3.62 -1.45
CA LEU A 143 -3.97 -4.87 -2.10
C LEU A 143 -3.99 -6.05 -1.13
N ALA A 144 -3.56 -5.83 0.12
CA ALA A 144 -3.60 -6.89 1.14
C ALA A 144 -5.02 -7.43 1.36
N ARG A 145 -6.04 -6.58 1.24
CA ARG A 145 -7.46 -6.93 1.33
C ARG A 145 -8.00 -7.55 0.04
N SER A 146 -7.71 -6.95 -1.11
CA SER A 146 -8.39 -7.26 -2.38
C SER A 146 -7.84 -8.49 -3.09
N LEU A 147 -6.54 -8.80 -2.92
CA LEU A 147 -5.92 -9.93 -3.59
C LEU A 147 -6.61 -11.26 -3.25
N SER A 148 -7.06 -11.97 -4.26
CA SER A 148 -7.65 -13.28 -4.09
C SER A 148 -6.56 -14.34 -3.95
N TRP A 149 -6.75 -15.30 -3.04
CA TRP A 149 -5.77 -16.31 -2.67
C TRP A 149 -6.29 -17.71 -2.96
N ASP A 150 -5.43 -18.56 -3.53
CA ASP A 150 -5.58 -20.00 -3.54
C ASP A 150 -4.33 -20.69 -2.96
N THR A 151 -4.39 -21.99 -2.76
CA THR A 151 -3.28 -22.77 -2.15
C THR A 151 -2.05 -22.89 -3.05
N LYS A 152 -2.07 -22.37 -4.27
CA LYS A 152 -0.97 -22.42 -5.24
C LYS A 152 -0.42 -21.05 -5.59
N THR A 153 -0.92 -20.01 -4.95
CA THR A 153 -0.43 -18.65 -5.18
C THR A 153 1.05 -18.54 -4.78
N ARG A 154 1.88 -18.07 -5.71
CA ARG A 154 3.29 -17.73 -5.44
C ARG A 154 3.37 -16.77 -4.25
N ARG A 155 4.45 -16.83 -3.48
CA ARG A 155 4.65 -15.89 -2.37
C ARG A 155 4.70 -14.46 -2.85
N ILE A 156 3.86 -13.61 -2.27
CA ILE A 156 3.86 -12.17 -2.44
C ILE A 156 4.32 -11.56 -1.13
N TYR A 157 5.28 -10.64 -1.23
CA TYR A 157 5.72 -9.80 -0.13
C TYR A 157 5.18 -8.38 -0.31
N LEU A 158 4.75 -7.79 0.80
CA LEU A 158 4.48 -6.36 0.93
C LEU A 158 5.50 -5.78 1.91
N ALA A 159 6.31 -4.84 1.47
CA ALA A 159 7.32 -4.19 2.28
C ALA A 159 6.95 -2.74 2.57
N PHE A 160 7.11 -2.35 3.83
CA PHE A 160 6.91 -0.97 4.26
C PHE A 160 8.23 -0.49 4.86
N PHE A 161 8.88 0.42 4.16
CA PHE A 161 10.20 0.94 4.52
C PHE A 161 10.07 2.13 5.46
N ASP A 162 10.94 2.18 6.46
CA ASP A 162 11.10 3.33 7.35
C ASP A 162 12.40 4.05 6.99
N ALA A 163 12.52 5.31 7.34
CA ALA A 163 13.73 6.10 7.15
C ALA A 163 14.17 6.23 5.67
N GLU A 164 13.22 6.37 4.77
CA GLU A 164 13.48 6.72 3.38
C GLU A 164 13.80 8.23 3.28
N ASP A 165 12.92 9.08 3.85
CA ASP A 165 12.68 10.46 3.42
C ASP A 165 13.39 11.53 4.27
N ASN A 166 14.46 11.18 4.97
CA ASN A 166 15.26 12.14 5.71
C ASN A 166 16.65 12.43 5.09
N GLY A 167 16.87 11.99 3.85
CA GLY A 167 18.14 12.15 3.17
C GLY A 167 18.62 13.59 3.08
N ARG A 168 19.94 13.79 3.27
CA ARG A 168 20.64 15.08 3.32
C ARG A 168 20.26 16.01 4.50
N LEU A 169 19.35 15.60 5.37
CA LEU A 169 19.03 16.34 6.58
C LEU A 169 19.93 15.86 7.73
N ASP A 170 20.77 16.75 8.27
CA ASP A 170 21.70 16.48 9.38
C ASP A 170 22.59 15.23 9.18
N GLY A 171 22.99 14.96 7.92
CA GLY A 171 23.88 13.86 7.57
C GLY A 171 23.19 12.51 7.36
N TRP A 172 21.87 12.47 7.32
CA TRP A 172 21.13 11.27 6.94
C TRP A 172 21.31 10.91 5.47
N ASP A 173 21.35 9.63 5.17
CA ASP A 173 21.22 9.11 3.82
C ASP A 173 19.75 8.95 3.44
N TRP A 174 19.46 8.87 2.14
CA TRP A 174 18.19 8.44 1.57
C TRP A 174 18.04 6.93 1.66
N ILE A 175 16.83 6.41 1.57
CA ILE A 175 16.53 4.98 1.37
C ILE A 175 17.19 4.05 2.41
N VAL A 176 17.31 4.51 3.66
CA VAL A 176 18.00 3.78 4.73
C VAL A 176 17.31 2.44 5.01
N GLY A 177 15.99 2.43 5.08
CA GLY A 177 15.19 1.25 5.39
C GLY A 177 15.30 0.17 4.33
N SER A 178 15.07 0.50 3.06
CA SER A 178 15.17 -0.45 1.96
C SER A 178 16.60 -0.95 1.76
N SER A 179 17.59 -0.07 1.92
CA SER A 179 19.01 -0.47 1.88
C SER A 179 19.34 -1.51 2.93
N TYR A 180 18.84 -1.32 4.16
CA TYR A 180 19.02 -2.29 5.23
C TYR A 180 18.29 -3.60 4.93
N MET A 181 17.02 -3.53 4.47
CA MET A 181 16.24 -4.72 4.14
C MET A 181 16.89 -5.53 3.01
N ALA A 182 17.35 -4.87 1.95
CA ALA A 182 18.01 -5.53 0.82
C ALA A 182 19.30 -6.24 1.26
N GLN A 183 20.15 -5.59 2.06
CA GLN A 183 21.39 -6.17 2.57
C GLN A 183 21.14 -7.38 3.51
N HIS A 184 20.01 -7.41 4.20
CA HIS A 184 19.64 -8.43 5.18
C HIS A 184 18.46 -9.28 4.72
N TRP A 185 18.24 -9.38 3.40
CA TRP A 185 17.08 -10.08 2.83
C TRP A 185 16.97 -11.53 3.33
N GLY A 186 18.08 -12.24 3.45
CA GLY A 186 18.08 -13.61 3.97
C GLY A 186 17.62 -13.78 5.42
N GLU A 187 17.50 -12.70 6.18
CA GLU A 187 16.94 -12.69 7.55
C GLU A 187 15.45 -12.41 7.55
N ALA A 188 14.97 -11.60 6.61
CA ALA A 188 13.59 -11.14 6.52
C ALA A 188 12.76 -11.97 5.53
N GLY A 189 13.32 -12.26 4.35
CA GLY A 189 12.67 -13.00 3.26
C GLY A 189 13.27 -14.40 3.06
N GLU A 190 12.42 -15.43 3.01
CA GLU A 190 12.86 -16.81 2.81
C GLU A 190 12.99 -17.21 1.34
N SER A 191 12.30 -16.50 0.43
CA SER A 191 12.25 -16.86 -0.99
C SER A 191 13.12 -15.92 -1.82
N PRO A 192 13.78 -16.42 -2.89
CA PRO A 192 14.45 -15.56 -3.85
C PRO A 192 13.43 -14.60 -4.50
N LEU A 193 13.79 -13.33 -4.61
CA LEU A 193 12.97 -12.34 -5.30
C LEU A 193 13.20 -12.44 -6.81
N GLU A 194 12.13 -12.50 -7.58
CA GLU A 194 12.13 -12.48 -9.04
C GLU A 194 11.78 -11.11 -9.61
N ALA A 195 11.04 -10.29 -8.85
CA ALA A 195 10.72 -8.91 -9.19
C ALA A 195 10.37 -8.10 -7.94
N MET A 196 10.61 -6.79 -8.02
CA MET A 196 10.20 -5.81 -7.02
C MET A 196 9.52 -4.62 -7.71
N VAL A 197 8.42 -4.15 -7.16
CA VAL A 197 7.77 -2.91 -7.59
C VAL A 197 7.67 -1.98 -6.40
N LEU A 198 8.26 -0.80 -6.54
CA LEU A 198 8.07 0.31 -5.61
C LEU A 198 6.88 1.14 -6.06
N VAL A 199 6.12 1.67 -5.12
CA VAL A 199 5.10 2.69 -5.35
C VAL A 199 5.34 3.87 -4.43
N ASP A 200 5.65 5.01 -5.02
CA ASP A 200 5.92 6.25 -4.33
C ASP A 200 5.21 7.44 -5.00
N MET A 201 4.64 8.34 -4.19
CA MET A 201 3.88 9.52 -4.65
C MET A 201 2.87 9.24 -5.77
N ILE A 202 2.15 8.12 -5.68
CA ILE A 202 1.23 7.65 -6.73
C ILE A 202 -0.21 8.14 -6.56
N GLY A 203 -0.46 9.06 -5.66
CA GLY A 203 -1.80 9.53 -5.31
C GLY A 203 -2.19 10.88 -5.90
N ASP A 204 -1.29 11.61 -6.57
CA ASP A 204 -1.58 12.96 -7.10
C ASP A 204 -2.90 12.99 -7.90
N ALA A 205 -3.77 13.95 -7.60
CA ALA A 205 -5.03 14.15 -8.33
C ALA A 205 -4.80 14.41 -9.83
N ASP A 206 -3.67 15.01 -10.21
CA ASP A 206 -3.21 15.22 -11.60
C ASP A 206 -2.09 14.25 -11.98
N GLN A 207 -2.26 12.99 -11.64
CA GLN A 207 -1.29 11.92 -11.71
C GLN A 207 -0.65 11.74 -13.10
N GLN A 208 0.70 11.69 -13.13
CA GLN A 208 1.51 11.43 -14.31
C GLN A 208 2.70 10.50 -14.00
N VAL A 209 2.47 9.20 -13.97
CA VAL A 209 3.49 8.19 -13.71
C VAL A 209 4.20 7.80 -15.01
N TYR A 210 5.47 8.14 -15.15
CA TYR A 210 6.31 7.85 -16.32
C TYR A 210 7.22 6.63 -16.08
N TYR A 211 7.82 6.05 -17.13
CA TYR A 211 8.93 5.14 -16.97
C TYR A 211 10.10 5.85 -16.26
N GLU A 212 10.49 5.32 -15.13
CA GLU A 212 11.69 5.73 -14.41
C GLU A 212 12.92 5.07 -15.09
N ARG A 213 14.03 5.82 -15.24
CA ARG A 213 15.14 5.42 -16.13
C ARG A 213 16.09 4.36 -15.56
N ASN A 214 16.14 4.19 -14.24
CA ASN A 214 16.92 3.14 -13.56
C ASN A 214 16.16 1.82 -13.48
N SER A 215 14.85 1.87 -13.58
CA SER A 215 13.93 0.73 -13.48
C SER A 215 14.16 -0.32 -14.55
N ASP A 216 13.86 -1.59 -14.24
CA ASP A 216 13.96 -2.70 -15.21
C ASP A 216 12.99 -2.45 -16.38
N PRO A 217 13.48 -2.39 -17.63
CA PRO A 217 12.64 -2.03 -18.77
C PRO A 217 11.56 -3.06 -19.10
N ALA A 218 11.83 -4.36 -18.87
CA ALA A 218 10.88 -5.42 -19.22
C ALA A 218 9.72 -5.46 -18.22
N LEU A 219 10.03 -5.30 -16.95
CA LEU A 219 9.01 -5.20 -15.89
C LEU A 219 8.19 -3.92 -16.05
N SER A 220 8.83 -2.77 -16.36
CA SER A 220 8.14 -1.51 -16.66
C SER A 220 7.16 -1.68 -17.82
N GLN A 221 7.59 -2.25 -18.95
CA GLN A 221 6.71 -2.50 -20.08
C GLN A 221 5.52 -3.38 -19.74
N THR A 222 5.72 -4.37 -18.86
CA THR A 222 4.65 -5.26 -18.41
C THR A 222 3.60 -4.49 -17.61
N LEU A 223 4.02 -3.69 -16.62
CA LEU A 223 3.11 -2.93 -15.74
C LEU A 223 2.36 -1.84 -16.51
N TRP A 224 3.06 -1.04 -17.33
CA TRP A 224 2.42 -0.01 -18.17
C TRP A 224 1.51 -0.60 -19.25
N GLY A 225 1.85 -1.79 -19.76
CA GLY A 225 0.96 -2.53 -20.66
C GLY A 225 -0.35 -2.91 -19.99
N ILE A 226 -0.30 -3.44 -18.77
CA ILE A 226 -1.50 -3.74 -17.97
C ILE A 226 -2.31 -2.45 -17.70
N ALA A 227 -1.65 -1.37 -17.30
CA ALA A 227 -2.30 -0.09 -17.06
C ALA A 227 -3.05 0.42 -18.31
N ALA A 228 -2.41 0.33 -19.48
CA ALA A 228 -3.03 0.73 -20.75
C ALA A 228 -4.23 -0.15 -21.11
N GLU A 229 -4.17 -1.48 -20.90
CA GLU A 229 -5.28 -2.40 -21.11
C GLU A 229 -6.46 -2.13 -20.17
N LEU A 230 -6.18 -1.66 -18.94
CA LEU A 230 -7.20 -1.23 -17.98
C LEU A 230 -7.77 0.17 -18.26
N GLY A 231 -7.20 0.91 -19.23
CA GLY A 231 -7.65 2.26 -19.60
C GLY A 231 -6.99 3.39 -18.82
N TYR A 232 -5.87 3.14 -18.13
CA TYR A 232 -5.14 4.13 -17.33
C TYR A 232 -3.94 4.78 -18.07
N GLY A 233 -3.84 4.59 -19.39
CA GLY A 233 -2.72 5.10 -20.20
C GLY A 233 -2.55 6.62 -20.20
N ASP A 234 -3.57 7.39 -19.82
CA ASP A 234 -3.50 8.85 -19.69
C ASP A 234 -2.77 9.28 -18.41
N ARG A 235 -2.69 8.39 -17.38
CA ARG A 235 -2.07 8.63 -16.08
C ARG A 235 -0.75 7.89 -15.93
N ILE A 236 -0.69 6.65 -16.42
CA ILE A 236 0.48 5.77 -16.40
C ILE A 236 1.05 5.75 -17.80
N ILE A 237 1.98 6.71 -18.06
CA ILE A 237 2.39 7.16 -19.39
C ILE A 237 3.64 6.42 -19.85
N SER A 238 3.58 5.75 -21.00
CA SER A 238 4.67 4.92 -21.56
C SER A 238 5.81 5.75 -22.19
N GLU A 239 6.36 6.69 -21.42
CA GLU A 239 7.48 7.55 -21.82
C GLU A 239 8.52 7.63 -20.70
N TYR A 240 9.82 7.67 -21.03
CA TYR A 240 10.89 7.82 -20.04
C TYR A 240 11.06 9.28 -19.62
N ARG A 241 11.05 9.54 -18.29
CA ARG A 241 11.20 10.92 -17.82
C ARG A 241 12.29 11.10 -16.76
N HIS A 242 12.13 10.59 -15.57
CA HIS A 242 13.03 10.80 -14.43
C HIS A 242 14.05 9.67 -14.27
N ALA A 243 15.07 9.89 -13.43
CA ALA A 243 16.00 8.86 -12.93
C ALA A 243 16.15 9.10 -11.43
N MET A 244 15.61 8.21 -10.61
CA MET A 244 15.48 8.38 -9.18
C MET A 244 16.53 7.59 -8.39
N LEU A 245 16.92 8.12 -7.25
CA LEU A 245 17.52 7.33 -6.17
C LEU A 245 16.39 7.07 -5.19
N ASP A 246 15.85 5.84 -5.22
CA ASP A 246 14.69 5.48 -4.45
C ASP A 246 14.77 4.02 -3.97
N ASP A 247 13.81 3.56 -3.18
CA ASP A 247 13.79 2.27 -2.47
C ASP A 247 13.89 1.03 -3.39
N HIS A 248 13.67 1.18 -4.71
CA HIS A 248 13.91 0.11 -5.70
C HIS A 248 15.42 -0.13 -5.98
N ILE A 249 16.26 0.89 -5.81
CA ILE A 249 17.71 0.82 -6.14
C ILE A 249 18.46 -0.26 -5.37
N PRO A 250 18.28 -0.45 -4.05
CA PRO A 250 18.95 -1.52 -3.33
C PRO A 250 18.63 -2.92 -3.87
N PHE A 251 17.41 -3.14 -4.35
CA PHE A 251 17.00 -4.41 -4.94
C PHE A 251 17.58 -4.62 -6.35
N LEU A 252 17.67 -3.58 -7.17
CA LEU A 252 18.44 -3.63 -8.43
C LEU A 252 19.90 -4.01 -8.19
N GLN A 253 20.53 -3.48 -7.15
CA GLN A 253 21.91 -3.80 -6.76
C GLN A 253 22.06 -5.25 -6.30
N MET A 254 21.03 -5.88 -5.77
CA MET A 254 20.97 -7.31 -5.49
C MET A 254 20.81 -8.16 -6.75
N GLY A 255 20.59 -7.56 -7.92
CA GLY A 255 20.30 -8.25 -9.17
C GLY A 255 18.83 -8.65 -9.36
N VAL A 256 17.92 -8.09 -8.55
CA VAL A 256 16.48 -8.28 -8.68
C VAL A 256 15.94 -7.26 -9.68
N PRO A 257 15.21 -7.66 -10.74
CA PRO A 257 14.47 -6.71 -11.57
C PRO A 257 13.52 -5.87 -10.72
N ALA A 258 13.71 -4.55 -10.70
CA ALA A 258 12.90 -3.66 -9.89
C ALA A 258 12.41 -2.45 -10.69
N VAL A 259 11.23 -1.96 -10.35
CA VAL A 259 10.57 -0.81 -10.97
C VAL A 259 10.13 0.16 -9.88
N ASP A 260 10.31 1.42 -10.16
CA ASP A 260 9.73 2.52 -9.39
C ASP A 260 8.54 3.11 -10.19
N MET A 261 7.34 2.96 -9.64
CA MET A 261 6.13 3.64 -10.09
C MET A 261 5.98 4.93 -9.27
N ILE A 262 6.49 6.03 -9.82
CA ILE A 262 6.54 7.32 -9.14
C ILE A 262 5.98 8.45 -10.01
N ASP A 263 5.21 9.35 -9.40
CA ASP A 263 4.89 10.66 -9.99
C ASP A 263 5.79 11.74 -9.40
N PHE A 264 6.96 11.92 -10.01
CA PHE A 264 7.92 12.94 -9.56
C PHE A 264 7.65 14.35 -10.14
N ASP A 265 6.57 14.52 -10.86
CA ASP A 265 6.08 15.86 -11.26
C ASP A 265 5.10 16.46 -10.24
N TYR A 266 4.86 15.76 -9.14
CA TYR A 266 4.01 16.19 -8.03
C TYR A 266 4.46 17.55 -7.46
N PRO A 267 3.64 18.63 -7.58
CA PRO A 267 4.10 19.98 -7.28
C PRO A 267 4.21 20.28 -5.77
N TYR A 268 3.69 19.40 -4.92
CA TYR A 268 3.69 19.58 -3.47
C TYR A 268 4.74 18.71 -2.77
N TRP A 269 5.63 18.08 -3.53
CA TRP A 269 6.74 17.28 -3.00
C TRP A 269 7.59 18.11 -2.03
N HIS A 270 7.80 17.59 -0.83
CA HIS A 270 8.55 18.22 0.26
C HIS A 270 8.05 19.64 0.65
N THR A 271 6.75 19.86 0.55
CA THR A 271 6.10 21.08 1.03
C THR A 271 5.10 20.79 2.13
N THR A 272 4.69 21.82 2.88
CA THR A 272 3.62 21.72 3.88
C THR A 272 2.25 21.45 3.27
N GLN A 273 2.15 21.53 1.94
CA GLN A 273 0.91 21.36 1.17
C GLN A 273 0.68 19.91 0.72
N ASP A 274 1.60 18.98 1.00
CA ASP A 274 1.35 17.55 0.77
C ASP A 274 0.34 17.00 1.78
N THR A 275 -0.92 17.25 1.50
CA THR A 275 -2.09 16.99 2.35
C THR A 275 -3.14 16.14 1.63
N PRO A 276 -4.07 15.45 2.34
CA PRO A 276 -5.01 14.51 1.72
C PRO A 276 -5.84 15.08 0.56
N ASP A 277 -6.11 16.37 0.54
CA ASP A 277 -6.86 17.03 -0.54
C ASP A 277 -6.09 17.13 -1.88
N LYS A 278 -4.83 16.74 -1.91
CA LYS A 278 -4.00 16.61 -3.13
C LYS A 278 -4.02 15.21 -3.71
N VAL A 279 -4.49 14.23 -2.93
CA VAL A 279 -4.59 12.83 -3.33
C VAL A 279 -5.99 12.52 -3.84
N SER A 280 -6.10 11.69 -4.89
CA SER A 280 -7.39 11.22 -5.40
C SER A 280 -7.54 9.70 -5.32
N ALA A 281 -8.77 9.25 -5.09
CA ALA A 281 -9.11 7.84 -5.10
C ALA A 281 -8.88 7.21 -6.49
N GLU A 282 -9.14 7.96 -7.56
CA GLU A 282 -8.96 7.51 -8.95
C GLU A 282 -7.49 7.25 -9.28
N SER A 283 -6.57 8.06 -8.74
CA SER A 283 -5.12 7.86 -8.92
C SER A 283 -4.62 6.63 -8.19
N LEU A 284 -5.05 6.44 -6.94
CA LEU A 284 -4.76 5.24 -6.16
C LEU A 284 -5.32 3.98 -6.85
N GLU A 285 -6.53 4.08 -7.43
CA GLU A 285 -7.17 2.97 -8.16
C GLU A 285 -6.38 2.60 -9.42
N ALA A 286 -5.89 3.57 -10.19
CA ALA A 286 -5.14 3.31 -11.40
C ALA A 286 -3.89 2.45 -11.13
N VAL A 287 -3.10 2.80 -10.11
CA VAL A 287 -1.92 2.02 -9.72
C VAL A 287 -2.32 0.72 -9.03
N GLY A 288 -3.25 0.75 -8.08
CA GLY A 288 -3.66 -0.42 -7.32
C GLY A 288 -4.27 -1.52 -8.20
N ARG A 289 -5.13 -1.16 -9.16
CA ARG A 289 -5.69 -2.11 -10.13
C ARG A 289 -4.64 -2.68 -11.07
N THR A 290 -3.68 -1.88 -11.48
CA THR A 290 -2.55 -2.34 -12.30
C THR A 290 -1.74 -3.40 -11.55
N LEU A 291 -1.40 -3.12 -10.29
CA LEU A 291 -0.67 -4.06 -9.43
C LEU A 291 -1.49 -5.29 -9.08
N GLU A 292 -2.77 -5.16 -8.80
CA GLU A 292 -3.66 -6.30 -8.53
C GLU A 292 -3.67 -7.29 -9.71
N VAL A 293 -3.86 -6.82 -10.95
CA VAL A 293 -3.82 -7.66 -12.15
C VAL A 293 -2.45 -8.28 -12.35
N TRP A 294 -1.36 -7.52 -12.15
CA TRP A 294 -0.01 -8.04 -12.24
C TRP A 294 0.26 -9.14 -11.21
N LEU A 295 -0.07 -8.90 -9.93
CA LEU A 295 0.14 -9.88 -8.86
C LEU A 295 -0.72 -11.14 -9.06
N GLU A 296 -1.95 -10.98 -9.56
CA GLU A 296 -2.81 -12.11 -9.90
C GLU A 296 -2.29 -12.94 -11.06
N SER A 297 -1.56 -12.34 -12.02
CA SER A 297 -0.90 -13.05 -13.11
C SER A 297 0.28 -13.91 -12.67
N GLN A 298 0.85 -13.67 -11.46
CA GLN A 298 1.99 -14.43 -10.90
C GLN A 298 1.60 -15.79 -10.30
N ARG A 299 0.34 -16.22 -10.43
CA ARG A 299 -0.20 -17.41 -9.75
C ARG A 299 0.20 -18.77 -10.35
N HIS A 300 0.99 -18.81 -11.43
CA HIS A 300 1.26 -20.05 -12.16
C HIS A 300 2.73 -20.38 -12.29
#